data_3a5a5bfe2168ff0a73ab494714cc3896
#
_entry.id   3a5a5bfe2168ff0a73ab494714cc3896
#
_cell.length_a   1.000
_cell.length_b   1.000
_cell.length_c   1.000
_cell.angle_alpha   90.00
_cell.angle_beta   90.00
_cell.angle_gamma   90.00
#
_symmetry.space_group_name_H-M   'P 1'
#
loop_
_entity.id
_entity.type
_entity.pdbx_description
1 polymer ?
#
loop_
_entity_poly.entity_id
_entity_poly.type
_entity_poly.pdbx_seq_one_letter_code
_entity_poly.pdbx_strand_id
1 'polypeptide(L)'
;MELNELTEKIIGCAYEVSNVLGSGFPENVYEKALQHQALKTGLIAERQYQMKVFFDDILVGEFFADLLIGQTVLVEVKAVRALDELHVAQAMNYLKASGMPICLLINFGRPKIEIRRFVPYDVWKEQPHFAHHRIR
;
A
#
# COMPACT_ATOMS: atom_id res chain seq x y z
N MET A 1 -11.72 11.72 9.28
CA MET A 1 -11.95 11.51 7.84
C MET A 1 -12.35 10.08 7.59
N GLU A 2 -13.41 9.90 6.87
CA GLU A 2 -13.88 8.58 6.51
C GLU A 2 -12.87 7.87 5.59
N LEU A 3 -12.81 6.53 5.66
CA LEU A 3 -11.82 5.75 4.92
C LEU A 3 -11.91 5.95 3.40
N ASN A 4 -13.13 6.00 2.86
CA ASN A 4 -13.31 6.23 1.42
C ASN A 4 -12.85 7.62 0.98
N GLU A 5 -13.08 8.63 1.80
CA GLU A 5 -12.58 9.98 1.52
C GLU A 5 -11.06 10.01 1.54
N LEU A 6 -10.46 9.31 2.49
CA LEU A 6 -9.00 9.22 2.60
C LEU A 6 -8.39 8.55 1.37
N THR A 7 -8.96 7.41 0.94
CA THR A 7 -8.43 6.72 -0.25
C THR A 7 -8.61 7.56 -1.52
N GLU A 8 -9.71 8.28 -1.66
CA GLU A 8 -9.91 9.20 -2.79
C GLU A 8 -8.86 10.30 -2.82
N LYS A 9 -8.53 10.87 -1.66
CA LYS A 9 -7.47 11.87 -1.56
C LYS A 9 -6.11 11.31 -1.94
N ILE A 10 -5.80 10.11 -1.47
CA ILE A 10 -4.52 9.45 -1.80
C ILE A 10 -4.44 9.19 -3.30
N ILE A 11 -5.50 8.69 -3.90
CA ILE A 11 -5.55 8.44 -5.34
C ILE A 11 -5.38 9.74 -6.12
N GLY A 12 -6.02 10.83 -5.67
CA GLY A 12 -5.81 12.16 -6.25
C GLY A 12 -4.36 12.61 -6.18
N CYS A 13 -3.69 12.38 -5.05
CA CYS A 13 -2.26 12.66 -4.90
C CYS A 13 -1.43 11.83 -5.89
N ALA A 14 -1.78 10.57 -6.08
CA ALA A 14 -1.07 9.68 -7.01
C ALA A 14 -1.22 10.16 -8.46
N TYR A 15 -2.41 10.59 -8.86
CA TYR A 15 -2.62 11.17 -10.19
C TYR A 15 -1.80 12.44 -10.39
N GLU A 16 -1.74 13.30 -9.38
CA GLU A 16 -0.93 14.53 -9.44
C GLU A 16 0.55 14.19 -9.64
N VAL A 17 1.07 13.24 -8.86
CA VAL A 17 2.46 12.78 -9.00
C VAL A 17 2.71 12.24 -10.42
N SER A 18 1.82 11.39 -10.92
CA SER A 18 1.93 10.81 -12.26
C SER A 18 1.88 11.87 -13.35
N ASN A 19 0.99 12.84 -13.20
CA ASN A 19 0.85 13.93 -14.19
C ASN A 19 2.12 14.79 -14.28
N VAL A 20 2.77 15.02 -13.15
CA VAL A 20 3.98 15.86 -13.11
C VAL A 20 5.22 15.08 -13.55
N LEU A 21 5.40 13.88 -13.02
CA LEU A 21 6.64 13.11 -13.23
C LEU A 21 6.61 12.22 -14.47
N GLY A 22 5.44 11.74 -14.88
CA GLY A 22 5.36 10.73 -15.92
C GLY A 22 5.88 9.39 -15.45
N SER A 23 5.93 8.41 -16.35
CA SER A 23 6.50 7.09 -16.07
C SER A 23 8.00 7.06 -16.37
N GLY A 24 8.72 6.10 -15.80
CA GLY A 24 10.12 5.84 -16.14
C GLY A 24 11.13 6.04 -15.02
N PHE A 25 10.73 6.65 -13.90
CA PHE A 25 11.61 6.76 -12.75
C PHE A 25 11.57 5.49 -11.89
N PRO A 26 12.59 5.27 -11.04
CA PRO A 26 12.56 4.19 -10.05
C PRO A 26 11.47 4.38 -9.01
N GLU A 27 11.06 3.29 -8.36
CA GLU A 27 9.99 3.29 -7.36
C GLU A 27 10.16 4.32 -6.26
N ASN A 28 11.39 4.47 -5.74
CA ASN A 28 11.63 5.38 -4.62
C ASN A 28 11.35 6.84 -4.96
N VAL A 29 11.45 7.22 -6.22
CA VAL A 29 11.11 8.58 -6.67
C VAL A 29 9.61 8.82 -6.47
N TYR A 30 8.79 7.89 -6.91
CA TYR A 30 7.33 7.99 -6.78
C TYR A 30 6.88 7.89 -5.33
N GLU A 31 7.52 7.03 -4.54
CA GLU A 31 7.23 6.90 -3.12
C GLU A 31 7.43 8.23 -2.38
N LYS A 32 8.58 8.87 -2.60
CA LYS A 32 8.89 10.17 -1.98
C LYS A 32 7.99 11.27 -2.48
N ALA A 33 7.69 11.29 -3.77
CA ALA A 33 6.80 12.28 -4.36
C ALA A 33 5.38 12.14 -3.82
N LEU A 34 4.88 10.90 -3.69
CA LEU A 34 3.56 10.66 -3.14
C LEU A 34 3.48 11.05 -1.67
N GLN A 35 4.51 10.74 -0.88
CA GLN A 35 4.59 11.20 0.51
C GLN A 35 4.50 12.72 0.57
N HIS A 36 5.31 13.41 -0.21
CA HIS A 36 5.33 14.87 -0.24
C HIS A 36 3.96 15.44 -0.61
N GLN A 37 3.34 14.91 -1.65
CA GLN A 37 2.03 15.37 -2.09
C GLN A 37 0.96 15.13 -1.03
N ALA A 38 0.98 13.98 -0.36
CA ALA A 38 0.05 13.67 0.71
C ALA A 38 0.21 14.66 1.89
N LEU A 39 1.44 14.90 2.33
CA LEU A 39 1.73 15.87 3.40
C LEU A 39 1.26 17.27 3.01
N LYS A 40 1.47 17.66 1.78
CA LYS A 40 1.07 18.97 1.26
C LYS A 40 -0.45 19.15 1.30
N THR A 41 -1.22 18.08 1.17
CA THR A 41 -2.68 18.12 1.27
C THR A 41 -3.20 17.95 2.69
N GLY A 42 -2.29 17.92 3.68
CA GLY A 42 -2.65 17.84 5.08
C GLY A 42 -2.79 16.43 5.64
N LEU A 43 -2.41 15.41 4.88
CA LEU A 43 -2.46 14.04 5.35
C LEU A 43 -1.18 13.68 6.12
N ILE A 44 -1.29 12.78 7.08
CA ILE A 44 -0.14 12.15 7.71
C ILE A 44 0.35 11.07 6.75
N ALA A 45 1.65 11.04 6.46
CA ALA A 45 2.23 10.07 5.54
C ALA A 45 3.60 9.64 6.04
N GLU A 46 3.70 8.37 6.44
CA GLU A 46 4.93 7.77 6.95
C GLU A 46 5.51 6.84 5.90
N ARG A 47 6.82 6.99 5.63
CA ARG A 47 7.52 6.09 4.70
C ARG A 47 8.11 4.92 5.45
N GLN A 48 8.19 3.77 4.78
CA GLN A 48 8.85 2.56 5.28
C GLN A 48 8.27 2.15 6.64
N TYR A 49 6.96 1.94 6.64
CA TYR A 49 6.24 1.51 7.83
C TYR A 49 6.55 0.06 8.16
N GLN A 50 7.13 -0.18 9.33
CA GLN A 50 7.56 -1.51 9.76
C GLN A 50 6.39 -2.38 10.20
N MET A 51 6.38 -3.63 9.72
CA MET A 51 5.43 -4.67 10.12
C MET A 51 6.21 -5.90 10.59
N LYS A 52 5.74 -6.52 11.65
CA LYS A 52 6.36 -7.72 12.22
C LYS A 52 5.40 -8.90 12.12
N VAL A 53 5.92 -10.05 11.73
CA VAL A 53 5.14 -11.29 11.66
C VAL A 53 5.68 -12.26 12.70
N PHE A 54 4.78 -12.77 13.53
CA PHE A 54 5.10 -13.73 14.59
C PHE A 54 4.44 -15.07 14.28
N PHE A 55 5.15 -16.14 14.62
CA PHE A 55 4.62 -17.50 14.59
C PHE A 55 4.94 -18.14 15.94
N ASP A 56 3.91 -18.56 16.67
CA ASP A 56 4.05 -19.07 18.05
C ASP A 56 4.87 -18.12 18.92
N ASP A 57 4.58 -16.83 18.84
CA ASP A 57 5.27 -15.76 19.56
C ASP A 57 6.75 -15.59 19.21
N ILE A 58 7.21 -16.26 18.16
CA ILE A 58 8.56 -16.08 17.63
C ILE A 58 8.50 -15.10 16.46
N LEU A 59 9.36 -14.08 16.46
CA LEU A 59 9.48 -13.17 15.35
C LEU A 59 10.10 -13.92 14.16
N VAL A 60 9.31 -14.13 13.12
CA VAL A 60 9.75 -14.88 11.93
C VAL A 60 9.93 -14.00 10.70
N GLY A 61 9.49 -12.75 10.71
CA GLY A 61 9.68 -11.85 9.60
C GLY A 61 9.45 -10.40 9.97
N GLU A 62 10.18 -9.52 9.29
CA GLU A 62 10.00 -8.08 9.36
C GLU A 62 9.87 -7.55 7.95
N PHE A 63 8.88 -6.69 7.73
CA PHE A 63 8.60 -6.12 6.42
C PHE A 63 8.36 -4.63 6.55
N PHE A 64 8.50 -3.92 5.44
CA PHE A 64 8.26 -2.48 5.39
C PHE A 64 7.29 -2.19 4.25
N ALA A 65 6.15 -1.59 4.58
CA ALA A 65 5.28 -1.02 3.56
C ALA A 65 5.87 0.30 3.10
N ASP A 66 5.73 0.62 1.83
CA ASP A 66 6.30 1.85 1.28
C ASP A 66 5.76 3.08 2.00
N LEU A 67 4.45 3.15 2.20
CA LEU A 67 3.79 4.26 2.91
C LEU A 67 2.66 3.75 3.79
N LEU A 68 2.46 4.45 4.91
CA LEU A 68 1.23 4.38 5.68
C LEU A 68 0.66 5.80 5.70
N ILE A 69 -0.52 5.98 5.15
CA ILE A 69 -1.14 7.31 5.02
C ILE A 69 -2.41 7.38 5.85
N GLY A 70 -2.54 8.48 6.61
CA GLY A 70 -3.69 8.68 7.49
C GLY A 70 -3.76 7.63 8.59
N GLN A 71 -2.66 6.97 8.89
CA GLN A 71 -2.54 5.95 9.93
C GLN A 71 -3.40 4.69 9.68
N THR A 72 -4.03 4.58 8.51
CA THR A 72 -4.94 3.46 8.20
C THR A 72 -4.75 2.85 6.82
N VAL A 73 -4.18 3.57 5.87
CA VAL A 73 -4.05 3.09 4.49
C VAL A 73 -2.61 2.74 4.19
N LEU A 74 -2.35 1.46 3.98
CA LEU A 74 -1.07 1.02 3.43
C LEU A 74 -1.03 1.34 1.95
N VAL A 75 0.12 1.81 1.47
CA VAL A 75 0.33 2.07 0.05
C VAL A 75 1.60 1.36 -0.38
N GLU A 76 1.49 0.51 -1.39
CA GLU A 76 2.60 -0.13 -2.07
C GLU A 76 2.79 0.51 -3.44
N VAL A 77 3.98 1.01 -3.69
CA VAL A 77 4.32 1.71 -4.92
C VAL A 77 5.10 0.77 -5.83
N LYS A 78 4.70 0.70 -7.09
CA LYS A 78 5.40 -0.05 -8.11
C LYS A 78 5.69 0.85 -9.30
N ALA A 79 6.73 0.50 -10.08
CA ALA A 79 7.10 1.19 -11.31
C ALA A 79 7.44 0.13 -12.35
N VAL A 80 6.44 -0.65 -12.76
CA VAL A 80 6.57 -1.81 -13.64
C VAL A 80 5.64 -1.67 -14.85
N ARG A 81 5.85 -2.49 -15.87
CA ARG A 81 5.03 -2.45 -17.08
C ARG A 81 3.57 -2.81 -16.79
N ALA A 82 3.36 -3.78 -15.90
CA ALA A 82 2.05 -4.22 -15.49
C ALA A 82 2.15 -4.89 -14.12
N LEU A 83 1.13 -4.71 -13.30
CA LEU A 83 1.03 -5.43 -12.04
C LEU A 83 0.78 -6.90 -12.32
N ASP A 84 1.40 -7.78 -11.51
CA ASP A 84 1.25 -9.22 -11.62
C ASP A 84 0.78 -9.84 -10.30
N GLU A 85 0.63 -11.17 -10.31
CA GLU A 85 0.15 -11.90 -9.13
C GLU A 85 1.06 -11.77 -7.91
N LEU A 86 2.36 -11.63 -8.12
CA LEU A 86 3.32 -11.49 -7.02
C LEU A 86 3.13 -10.15 -6.33
N HIS A 87 2.87 -9.08 -7.09
CA HIS A 87 2.59 -7.77 -6.52
C HIS A 87 1.31 -7.78 -5.70
N VAL A 88 0.28 -8.45 -6.21
CA VAL A 88 -1.00 -8.61 -5.51
C VAL A 88 -0.83 -9.41 -4.23
N ALA A 89 -0.09 -10.52 -4.29
CA ALA A 89 0.18 -11.36 -3.12
C ALA A 89 0.95 -10.58 -2.04
N GLN A 90 1.92 -9.76 -2.42
CA GLN A 90 2.66 -8.92 -1.50
C GLN A 90 1.73 -7.94 -0.78
N ALA A 91 0.85 -7.26 -1.52
CA ALA A 91 -0.10 -6.31 -0.94
C ALA A 91 -1.03 -7.00 0.07
N MET A 92 -1.54 -8.19 -0.29
CA MET A 92 -2.39 -8.97 0.61
C MET A 92 -1.65 -9.42 1.87
N ASN A 93 -0.38 -9.84 1.73
CA ASN A 93 0.44 -10.26 2.87
C ASN A 93 0.71 -9.09 3.81
N TYR A 94 0.98 -7.91 3.27
CA TYR A 94 1.19 -6.71 4.07
C TYR A 94 -0.09 -6.30 4.80
N LEU A 95 -1.24 -6.47 4.14
CA LEU A 95 -2.54 -6.21 4.77
C LEU A 95 -2.76 -7.16 5.97
N LYS A 96 -2.45 -8.45 5.80
CA LYS A 96 -2.50 -9.43 6.90
C LYS A 96 -1.56 -9.04 8.05
N ALA A 97 -0.30 -8.77 7.72
CA ALA A 97 0.73 -8.50 8.73
C ALA A 97 0.47 -7.22 9.52
N SER A 98 -0.10 -6.20 8.87
CA SER A 98 -0.32 -4.90 9.50
C SER A 98 -1.60 -4.81 10.31
N GLY A 99 -2.61 -5.61 9.97
CA GLY A 99 -3.95 -5.47 10.54
C GLY A 99 -4.66 -4.20 10.08
N MET A 100 -4.14 -3.51 9.07
CA MET A 100 -4.75 -2.28 8.56
C MET A 100 -6.03 -2.57 7.78
N PRO A 101 -6.95 -1.61 7.69
CA PRO A 101 -8.24 -1.83 7.03
C PRO A 101 -8.17 -1.84 5.52
N ILE A 102 -7.07 -1.33 4.93
CA ILE A 102 -6.98 -1.22 3.47
C ILE A 102 -5.54 -1.10 3.01
N CYS A 103 -5.26 -1.66 1.83
CA CYS A 103 -4.00 -1.48 1.12
C CYS A 103 -4.28 -1.03 -0.31
N LEU A 104 -3.61 0.02 -0.75
CA LEU A 104 -3.60 0.47 -2.14
C LEU A 104 -2.29 0.05 -2.80
N LEU A 105 -2.39 -0.63 -3.92
CA LEU A 105 -1.26 -0.99 -4.77
C LEU A 105 -1.30 -0.06 -5.97
N ILE A 106 -0.28 0.81 -6.10
CA ILE A 106 -0.25 1.86 -7.12
C ILE A 106 0.97 1.67 -8.01
N ASN A 107 0.74 1.49 -9.30
CA ASN A 107 1.80 1.33 -10.28
C ASN A 107 1.94 2.61 -11.11
N PHE A 108 3.10 3.26 -11.00
CA PHE A 108 3.46 4.46 -11.75
C PHE A 108 4.24 4.15 -13.03
N GLY A 109 4.45 2.89 -13.34
CA GLY A 109 5.28 2.47 -14.47
C GLY A 109 4.60 2.58 -15.84
N ARG A 110 3.40 3.14 -15.88
CA ARG A 110 2.62 3.31 -17.12
C ARG A 110 2.16 4.76 -17.23
N PRO A 111 1.91 5.26 -18.48
CA PRO A 111 1.39 6.62 -18.65
C PRO A 111 0.12 6.87 -17.86
N LYS A 112 -0.78 5.87 -17.80
CA LYS A 112 -1.93 5.91 -16.91
C LYS A 112 -1.66 4.96 -15.75
N ILE A 113 -1.69 5.47 -14.52
CA ILE A 113 -1.41 4.64 -13.34
C ILE A 113 -2.44 3.53 -13.20
N GLU A 114 -1.96 2.38 -12.66
CA GLU A 114 -2.83 1.28 -12.28
C GLU A 114 -3.01 1.33 -10.77
N ILE A 115 -4.25 1.18 -10.31
CA ILE A 115 -4.56 1.18 -8.88
C ILE A 115 -5.38 -0.06 -8.55
N ARG A 116 -4.92 -0.82 -7.56
CA ARG A 116 -5.66 -1.94 -7.00
C ARG A 116 -5.90 -1.69 -5.52
N ARG A 117 -7.07 -2.01 -5.05
CA ARG A 117 -7.49 -1.81 -3.66
C ARG A 117 -7.80 -3.15 -3.04
N PHE A 118 -7.24 -3.40 -1.84
CA PHE A 118 -7.45 -4.63 -1.09
C PHE A 118 -7.95 -4.31 0.32
N VAL A 119 -8.91 -5.09 0.77
CA VAL A 119 -9.48 -5.02 2.12
C VAL A 119 -9.39 -6.40 2.76
N PRO A 120 -9.53 -6.54 4.09
CA PRO A 120 -9.41 -7.86 4.75
C PRO A 120 -10.31 -8.95 4.16
N TYR A 121 -11.48 -8.59 3.64
CA TYR A 121 -12.36 -9.55 2.96
C TYR A 121 -11.67 -10.24 1.79
N ASP A 122 -10.85 -9.52 1.02
CA ASP A 122 -10.14 -10.09 -0.13
C ASP A 122 -9.16 -11.17 0.32
N VAL A 123 -8.49 -10.93 1.46
CA VAL A 123 -7.57 -11.91 2.05
C VAL A 123 -8.34 -13.15 2.49
N TRP A 124 -9.45 -12.98 3.20
CA TRP A 124 -10.26 -14.11 3.69
C TRP A 124 -10.84 -14.93 2.55
N LYS A 125 -11.20 -14.29 1.46
CA LYS A 125 -11.73 -14.96 0.27
C LYS A 125 -10.68 -15.90 -0.34
N GLU A 126 -9.43 -15.45 -0.43
CA GLU A 126 -8.32 -16.24 -0.99
C GLU A 126 -7.76 -17.25 0.03
N GLN A 127 -7.81 -16.92 1.32
CA GLN A 127 -7.26 -17.71 2.41
C GLN A 127 -8.26 -17.77 3.56
N PRO A 128 -9.36 -18.54 3.43
CA PRO A 128 -10.44 -18.52 4.41
C PRO A 128 -10.02 -18.94 5.82
N HIS A 129 -8.96 -19.74 5.96
CA HIS A 129 -8.44 -20.16 7.26
C HIS A 129 -7.78 -19.00 8.03
N PHE A 130 -7.46 -17.87 7.38
CA PHE A 130 -6.82 -16.72 8.02
C PHE A 130 -7.68 -16.17 9.17
N ALA A 131 -9.01 -16.23 9.07
CA ALA A 131 -9.90 -15.74 10.11
C ALA A 131 -9.71 -16.44 11.46
N HIS A 132 -9.12 -17.64 11.47
CA HIS A 132 -8.90 -18.45 12.68
C HIS A 132 -7.46 -18.35 13.21
N HIS A 133 -6.61 -17.57 12.56
CA HIS A 133 -5.21 -17.40 12.93
C HIS A 133 -4.89 -15.94 13.21
N ARG A 134 -3.93 -15.70 14.11
CA ARG A 134 -3.49 -14.34 14.45
C ARG A 134 -2.10 -14.08 13.92
N ILE A 135 -1.93 -12.88 13.36
CA ILE A 135 -0.63 -12.34 12.98
C ILE A 135 -0.45 -11.05 13.75
N ARG A 136 0.69 -10.94 14.44
CA ARG A 136 0.98 -9.78 15.29
C ARG A 136 2.17 -9.01 14.75
#